data_ac8af65863a2669c4ef83b18e9e6cac6
#
_entry.id   ac8af65863a2669c4ef83b18e9e6cac6
#
_cell.length_a   1.000
_cell.length_b   1.000
_cell.length_c   1.000
_cell.angle_alpha   90.00
_cell.angle_beta   90.00
_cell.angle_gamma   90.00
#
_symmetry.space_group_name_H-M   'P 1'
#
loop_
_entity.id
_entity.type
_entity.pdbx_description
1 polymer ?
#
loop_
_entity_poly.entity_id
_entity_poly.type
_entity_poly.pdbx_seq_one_letter_code
_entity_poly.pdbx_strand_id
1 'polypeptide(L)' 'XKTSFTQSCISWINNARVALEAGNVEEAREATMLAVSRLDKAAQKSVIHKKNASRRKGRLMKKLAQLEKEA' A
#
# COMPACT_ATOMS: atom_id res chain seq x y z
N UNK A 1 -9.13 18.99 9.11
CA UNK A 1 -9.03 18.92 8.98
C UNK A 1 -8.52 18.73 8.92
N LYS A 2 -8.06 18.52 9.71
CA LYS A 2 -6.76 18.06 9.86
C LYS A 2 -6.55 16.77 9.16
N THR A 3 -7.55 16.00 9.10
CA THR A 3 -7.42 14.74 8.40
C THR A 3 -7.28 15.02 6.94
N SER A 4 -6.20 14.65 6.42
CA SER A 4 -5.95 14.84 5.02
C SER A 4 -5.98 13.50 4.31
N PHE A 5 -6.00 13.59 3.02
CA PHE A 5 -5.92 12.39 2.19
C PHE A 5 -4.66 11.63 2.47
N THR A 6 -3.62 12.36 2.78
CA THR A 6 -2.34 11.73 3.06
C THR A 6 -2.47 10.74 4.20
N GLN A 7 -3.20 11.14 5.23
CA GLN A 7 -3.39 10.27 6.37
C GLN A 7 -4.16 9.03 5.99
N SER A 8 -5.15 9.19 5.15
CA SER A 8 -5.92 8.04 4.69
C SER A 8 -5.03 7.07 3.92
N CYS A 9 -4.18 7.62 3.06
CA CYS A 9 -3.26 6.78 2.30
C CYS A 9 -2.34 6.02 3.23
N ILE A 10 -1.86 6.68 4.25
CA ILE A 10 -0.97 6.02 5.21
C ILE A 10 -1.71 4.90 5.92
N SER A 11 -2.97 5.11 6.21
CA SER A 11 -3.77 4.09 6.85
C SER A 11 -3.84 2.83 5.99
N TRP A 12 -4.09 2.99 4.71
CA TRP A 12 -4.13 1.86 3.79
C TRP A 12 -2.79 1.15 3.72
N ILE A 13 -1.73 1.94 3.70
CA ILE A 13 -0.39 1.37 3.65
C ILE A 13 -0.11 0.58 4.93
N ASN A 14 -0.52 1.12 6.06
CA ASN A 14 -0.34 0.42 7.33
C ASN A 14 -1.09 -0.90 7.34
N ASN A 15 -2.31 -0.89 6.82
CA ASN A 15 -3.09 -2.12 6.76
C ASN A 15 -2.38 -3.17 5.92
N ALA A 16 -1.82 -2.76 4.80
CA ALA A 16 -1.10 -3.69 3.95
C ALA A 16 0.11 -4.24 4.67
N ARG A 17 0.82 -3.38 5.38
CA ARG A 17 2.00 -3.83 6.11
C ARG A 17 1.64 -4.83 7.20
N VAL A 18 0.57 -4.53 7.92
CA VAL A 18 0.13 -5.44 8.98
C VAL A 18 -0.23 -6.80 8.40
N ALA A 19 -0.93 -6.81 7.29
CA ALA A 19 -1.29 -8.06 6.65
C ALA A 19 -0.06 -8.82 6.20
N LEU A 20 0.91 -8.11 5.65
CA LEU A 20 2.14 -8.72 5.21
C LEU A 20 2.90 -9.33 6.39
N GLU A 21 2.93 -8.61 7.49
CA GLU A 21 3.63 -9.10 8.67
C GLU A 21 2.93 -10.29 9.28
N ALA A 22 1.62 -10.33 9.18
CA ALA A 22 0.86 -11.45 9.69
C ALA A 22 1.16 -12.74 8.94
N GLY A 23 1.66 -12.60 7.73
CA GLY A 23 2.02 -13.77 6.96
C GLY A 23 0.87 -14.40 6.20
N ASN A 24 -0.26 -13.75 6.16
CA ASN A 24 -1.41 -14.25 5.44
C ASN A 24 -1.35 -13.76 4.00
N VAL A 25 -1.00 -14.66 3.09
CA VAL A 25 -0.78 -14.27 1.70
C VAL A 25 -2.05 -13.69 1.09
N GLU A 26 -3.18 -14.33 1.33
CA GLU A 26 -4.42 -13.87 0.72
C GLU A 26 -4.79 -12.47 1.21
N GLU A 27 -4.76 -12.28 2.51
CA GLU A 27 -5.08 -10.97 3.06
C GLU A 27 -4.05 -9.94 2.62
N ALA A 28 -2.79 -10.32 2.61
CA ALA A 28 -1.75 -9.41 2.19
C ALA A 28 -1.95 -8.98 0.75
N ARG A 29 -2.34 -9.92 -0.09
CA ARG A 29 -2.56 -9.60 -1.49
C ARG A 29 -3.69 -8.59 -1.64
N GLU A 30 -4.80 -8.85 -0.98
CA GLU A 30 -5.94 -7.94 -1.07
C GLU A 30 -5.57 -6.57 -0.52
N ALA A 31 -4.95 -6.54 0.64
CA ALA A 31 -4.60 -5.28 1.26
C ALA A 31 -3.60 -4.50 0.39
N THR A 32 -2.65 -5.21 -0.19
CA THR A 32 -1.67 -4.57 -1.04
C THR A 32 -2.33 -3.98 -2.29
N MET A 33 -3.24 -4.72 -2.89
CA MET A 33 -3.92 -4.22 -4.07
C MET A 33 -4.73 -2.99 -3.76
N LEU A 34 -5.42 -3.01 -2.62
CA LEU A 34 -6.18 -1.84 -2.21
C LEU A 34 -5.27 -0.65 -1.98
N ALA A 35 -4.16 -0.88 -1.30
CA ALA A 35 -3.24 0.20 -1.02
C ALA A 35 -2.68 0.79 -2.31
N VAL A 36 -2.33 -0.07 -3.25
CA VAL A 36 -1.80 0.39 -4.53
C VAL A 36 -2.86 1.22 -5.27
N SER A 37 -4.07 0.73 -5.26
CA SER A 37 -5.15 1.45 -5.92
C SER A 37 -5.34 2.84 -5.31
N ARG A 38 -5.31 2.92 -3.99
CA ARG A 38 -5.46 4.21 -3.32
C ARG A 38 -4.29 5.13 -3.62
N LEU A 39 -3.09 4.57 -3.66
CA LEU A 39 -1.92 5.37 -3.97
C LEU A 39 -2.02 5.93 -5.38
N ASP A 40 -2.48 5.12 -6.31
CA ASP A 40 -2.64 5.57 -7.69
C ASP A 40 -3.63 6.73 -7.75
N LYS A 41 -4.75 6.58 -7.09
CA LYS A 41 -5.75 7.63 -7.10
C LYS A 41 -5.22 8.91 -6.47
N ALA A 42 -4.51 8.77 -5.37
CA ALA A 42 -3.96 9.94 -4.70
C ALA A 42 -2.95 10.64 -5.60
N ALA A 43 -2.16 9.87 -6.32
CA ALA A 43 -1.18 10.46 -7.22
C ALA A 43 -1.88 11.18 -8.38
N GLN A 44 -2.96 10.60 -8.87
CA GLN A 44 -3.71 11.23 -9.95
C GLN A 44 -4.29 12.55 -9.52
N LYS A 45 -4.77 12.62 -8.30
CA LYS A 45 -5.36 13.85 -7.78
C LYS A 45 -4.31 14.81 -7.23
N SER A 46 -3.07 14.46 -7.40
CA SER A 46 -1.97 15.29 -6.94
C SER A 46 -1.94 15.44 -5.41
N VAL A 47 -2.53 14.51 -4.72
CA VAL A 47 -2.48 14.53 -3.27
C VAL A 47 -1.07 14.17 -2.80
N ILE A 48 -0.46 13.21 -3.48
CA ILE A 48 0.92 12.84 -3.22
C ILE A 48 1.70 12.85 -4.52
N HIS A 49 2.99 12.97 -4.40
CA HIS A 49 3.85 13.01 -5.57
C HIS A 49 3.88 11.64 -6.24
N LYS A 50 3.97 11.64 -7.55
CA LYS A 50 4.01 10.40 -8.31
C LYS A 50 5.16 9.52 -7.87
N LYS A 51 6.29 10.12 -7.62
CA LYS A 51 7.47 9.37 -7.21
C LYS A 51 7.22 8.66 -5.88
N ASN A 52 6.59 9.37 -4.96
CA ASN A 52 6.27 8.76 -3.66
C ASN A 52 5.32 7.60 -3.82
N ALA A 53 4.31 7.77 -4.64
CA ALA A 53 3.34 6.72 -4.86
C ALA A 53 4.02 5.49 -5.46
N SER A 54 4.85 5.73 -6.44
CA SER A 54 5.55 4.64 -7.11
C SER A 54 6.47 3.90 -6.15
N ARG A 55 7.15 4.66 -5.32
CA ARG A 55 8.08 4.07 -4.36
C ARG A 55 7.35 3.19 -3.36
N ARG A 56 6.28 3.71 -2.78
CA ARG A 56 5.52 2.94 -1.80
C ARG A 56 4.89 1.72 -2.43
N LYS A 57 4.38 1.89 -3.63
CA LYS A 57 3.79 0.78 -4.36
C LYS A 57 4.83 -0.32 -4.59
N GLY A 58 6.01 0.07 -5.04
CA GLY A 58 7.07 -0.89 -5.28
C GLY A 58 7.43 -1.67 -4.04
N ARG A 59 7.54 -0.98 -2.92
CA ARG A 59 7.88 -1.64 -1.67
C ARG A 59 6.83 -2.64 -1.27
N LEU A 60 5.57 -2.25 -1.38
CA LEU A 60 4.49 -3.15 -0.99
C LEU A 60 4.47 -4.38 -1.88
N MET A 61 4.61 -4.18 -3.17
CA MET A 61 4.60 -5.31 -4.09
C MET A 61 5.80 -6.22 -3.87
N LYS A 62 6.92 -5.64 -3.57
CA LYS A 62 8.11 -6.44 -3.30
C LYS A 62 7.91 -7.32 -2.08
N LYS A 63 7.36 -6.74 -1.02
CA LYS A 63 7.11 -7.52 0.18
C LYS A 63 6.09 -8.62 -0.08
N LEU A 64 5.07 -8.31 -0.85
CA LEU A 64 4.07 -9.31 -1.19
C LEU A 64 4.69 -10.47 -1.97
N ALA A 65 5.50 -10.14 -2.94
CA ALA A 65 6.16 -11.17 -3.73
C ALA A 65 7.04 -12.05 -2.84
N GLN A 66 7.73 -11.43 -1.92
CA GLN A 66 8.58 -12.17 -1.01
C GLN A 66 7.75 -13.12 -0.14
N LEU A 67 6.64 -12.63 0.34
CA LEU A 67 5.76 -13.44 1.17
C LEU A 67 5.21 -14.62 0.37
N GLU A 68 4.79 -14.37 -0.85
CA GLU A 68 4.28 -15.44 -1.70
C GLU A 68 5.36 -16.49 -1.96
N LYS A 69 6.57 -16.02 -2.13
CA LYS A 69 7.67 -16.94 -2.39
C LYS A 69 7.94 -17.82 -1.19
N GLU A 70 7.81 -17.25 0.00
CA GLU A 70 8.07 -18.01 1.21
C GLU A 70 6.92 -18.92 1.59
N ALA A 71 5.74 -18.60 1.18
CA ALA A 71 4.55 -19.39 1.52
C ALA A 71 4.44 -20.69 0.69
#